data_dfbc8b1d5a9d8c6d0cfeebb9fb06316b
#
_entry.id   dfbc8b1d5a9d8c6d0cfeebb9fb06316b
#
_cell.length_a   1.000
_cell.length_b   1.000
_cell.length_c   1.000
_cell.angle_alpha   90.00
_cell.angle_beta   90.00
_cell.angle_gamma   90.00
#
_symmetry.space_group_name_H-M   'P 1'
#
loop_
_entity.id
_entity.type
_entity.pdbx_description
1 polymer ?
#
loop_
_entity_poly.entity_id
_entity_poly.type
_entity_poly.pdbx_seq_one_letter_code
_entity_poly.pdbx_strand_id
1 'polypeptide(L)'
;MAVTGLNATDSPGPGVAVIRALRESPDFDLRIIGLSYEALEPGIYLRDLVDKTYQLPYPTAGTAAALARLQYVREREEVAVLIPNFDAELFNFIKLEAPLRALGIATFLPTLAQLEARDKLNLAAFGAAHGLRVPASQLLYAAAGLPAVAEALGWPLVLKGRYYDAAVVHSPAQAEQAFLRLSGQWGVPLIAQQFVAGQEINIAGLGDGRGQLLSAVPMRKLTITDKGKAWAGITLEDEALLALARRFVEATKWRGGFELELLRTADDELVILEINPRFPAWVYLTAAAGQNQPAALLRLALGLPVPAMAGYAVGKMFVRYAWDVIADHTDFQQVAALGEL
;
A
#
# COMPACT_ATOMS: atom_id res chain seq x y z
N MET A 1 -6.00 -18.41 7.26
CA MET A 1 -5.04 -17.35 6.91
C MET A 1 -5.35 -16.07 7.67
N ALA A 2 -4.40 -15.14 7.78
CA ALA A 2 -4.59 -13.89 8.51
C ALA A 2 -4.36 -12.67 7.61
N VAL A 3 -5.15 -11.60 7.81
CA VAL A 3 -5.12 -10.36 7.00
C VAL A 3 -5.23 -9.17 7.93
N THR A 4 -4.37 -8.15 7.74
CA THR A 4 -4.46 -6.84 8.40
C THR A 4 -5.12 -5.79 7.50
N GLY A 5 -5.24 -4.55 7.95
CA GLY A 5 -5.75 -3.45 7.14
C GLY A 5 -7.26 -3.35 7.10
N LEU A 6 -7.90 -3.60 8.24
CA LEU A 6 -9.36 -3.66 8.40
C LEU A 6 -9.98 -2.31 8.80
N ASN A 7 -9.18 -1.27 8.91
CA ASN A 7 -9.61 0.10 9.25
C ASN A 7 -10.31 0.81 8.09
N ALA A 8 -11.04 1.87 8.41
CA ALA A 8 -11.71 2.73 7.43
C ALA A 8 -11.86 4.18 7.94
N THR A 9 -10.74 4.80 8.38
CA THR A 9 -10.80 6.14 9.01
C THR A 9 -11.14 7.25 8.01
N ASP A 10 -10.48 7.30 6.85
CA ASP A 10 -10.71 8.30 5.79
C ASP A 10 -11.26 7.62 4.53
N SER A 11 -10.78 6.44 4.26
CA SER A 11 -11.28 5.51 3.26
C SER A 11 -10.94 4.10 3.73
N PRO A 12 -11.64 3.06 3.24
CA PRO A 12 -11.35 1.69 3.62
C PRO A 12 -9.87 1.35 3.40
N GLY A 13 -9.28 0.67 4.38
CA GLY A 13 -7.96 0.06 4.24
C GLY A 13 -7.96 -1.08 3.21
N PRO A 14 -6.79 -1.58 2.79
CA PRO A 14 -6.71 -2.63 1.77
C PRO A 14 -7.25 -3.99 2.22
N GLY A 15 -7.25 -4.28 3.52
CA GLY A 15 -7.54 -5.62 4.06
C GLY A 15 -8.93 -6.15 3.67
N VAL A 16 -9.97 -5.32 3.77
CA VAL A 16 -11.33 -5.75 3.37
C VAL A 16 -11.38 -6.05 1.86
N ALA A 17 -10.70 -5.25 1.03
CA ALA A 17 -10.62 -5.49 -0.42
C ALA A 17 -9.85 -6.80 -0.74
N VAL A 18 -8.77 -7.07 -0.02
CA VAL A 18 -8.01 -8.33 -0.10
C VAL A 18 -8.90 -9.52 0.28
N ILE A 19 -9.59 -9.44 1.41
CA ILE A 19 -10.48 -10.51 1.89
C ILE A 19 -11.60 -10.80 0.89
N ARG A 20 -12.25 -9.76 0.34
CA ARG A 20 -13.29 -9.94 -0.68
C ARG A 20 -12.76 -10.68 -1.92
N ALA A 21 -11.61 -10.25 -2.43
CA ALA A 21 -10.97 -10.92 -3.57
C ALA A 21 -10.62 -12.39 -3.27
N LEU A 22 -10.19 -12.70 -2.06
CA LEU A 22 -9.89 -14.07 -1.62
C LEU A 22 -11.15 -14.93 -1.48
N ARG A 23 -12.22 -14.39 -0.90
CA ARG A 23 -13.52 -15.09 -0.75
C ARG A 23 -14.15 -15.44 -2.10
N GLU A 24 -13.91 -14.62 -3.13
CA GLU A 24 -14.42 -14.88 -4.49
C GLU A 24 -13.51 -15.80 -5.31
N SER A 25 -12.36 -16.20 -4.78
CA SER A 25 -11.48 -17.14 -5.48
C SER A 25 -12.03 -18.57 -5.41
N PRO A 26 -12.27 -19.24 -6.55
CA PRO A 26 -12.70 -20.63 -6.54
C PRO A 26 -11.61 -21.62 -6.12
N ASP A 27 -10.35 -21.14 -6.04
CA ASP A 27 -9.18 -21.99 -5.79
C ASP A 27 -9.03 -22.39 -4.31
N PHE A 28 -9.73 -21.70 -3.41
CA PHE A 28 -9.49 -21.83 -1.98
C PHE A 28 -10.79 -21.82 -1.18
N ASP A 29 -10.92 -22.74 -0.24
CA ASP A 29 -11.84 -22.63 0.88
C ASP A 29 -11.07 -22.10 2.09
N LEU A 30 -11.35 -20.87 2.50
CA LEU A 30 -10.51 -20.12 3.43
C LEU A 30 -11.21 -19.82 4.74
N ARG A 31 -10.58 -20.21 5.86
CA ARG A 31 -10.82 -19.58 7.15
C ARG A 31 -9.98 -18.32 7.24
N ILE A 32 -10.60 -17.16 7.39
CA ILE A 32 -9.96 -15.84 7.37
C ILE A 32 -9.99 -15.23 8.77
N ILE A 33 -8.80 -14.98 9.29
CA ILE A 33 -8.58 -14.33 10.58
C ILE A 33 -8.26 -12.87 10.33
N GLY A 34 -9.12 -11.97 10.82
CA GLY A 34 -8.89 -10.55 10.80
C GLY A 34 -7.89 -10.15 11.89
N LEU A 35 -6.87 -9.39 11.52
CA LEU A 35 -5.91 -8.83 12.46
C LEU A 35 -6.08 -7.30 12.49
N SER A 36 -6.41 -6.75 13.64
CA SER A 36 -6.62 -5.31 13.84
C SER A 36 -5.64 -4.73 14.84
N TYR A 37 -5.49 -3.42 14.84
CA TYR A 37 -4.74 -2.68 15.85
C TYR A 37 -5.67 -2.01 16.86
N GLU A 38 -6.93 -1.79 16.47
CA GLU A 38 -7.92 -1.13 17.32
C GLU A 38 -9.27 -1.86 17.30
N ALA A 39 -10.02 -1.73 18.40
CA ALA A 39 -11.35 -2.33 18.53
C ALA A 39 -12.42 -1.66 17.66
N LEU A 40 -12.16 -0.47 17.10
CA LEU A 40 -13.09 0.26 16.25
C LEU A 40 -12.74 0.19 14.74
N GLU A 41 -11.88 -0.73 14.34
CA GLU A 41 -11.69 -1.03 12.92
C GLU A 41 -12.95 -1.73 12.37
N PRO A 42 -13.70 -1.13 11.43
CA PRO A 42 -15.02 -1.67 11.05
C PRO A 42 -14.94 -3.05 10.39
N GLY A 43 -13.83 -3.36 9.72
CA GLY A 43 -13.66 -4.64 9.04
C GLY A 43 -13.68 -5.86 9.96
N ILE A 44 -13.40 -5.70 11.26
CA ILE A 44 -13.44 -6.82 12.23
C ILE A 44 -14.86 -7.29 12.54
N TYR A 45 -15.86 -6.44 12.28
CA TYR A 45 -17.28 -6.75 12.50
C TYR A 45 -17.99 -7.25 11.24
N LEU A 46 -17.30 -7.36 10.11
CA LEU A 46 -17.84 -7.91 8.86
C LEU A 46 -17.87 -9.45 8.93
N ARG A 47 -18.84 -9.99 9.65
CA ARG A 47 -18.96 -11.44 9.95
C ARG A 47 -19.06 -12.33 8.71
N ASP A 48 -19.55 -11.79 7.59
CA ASP A 48 -19.62 -12.51 6.31
C ASP A 48 -18.24 -12.65 5.63
N LEU A 49 -17.27 -11.85 6.05
CA LEU A 49 -15.93 -11.81 5.47
C LEU A 49 -14.87 -12.39 6.40
N VAL A 50 -14.95 -12.09 7.70
CA VAL A 50 -13.97 -12.44 8.72
C VAL A 50 -14.55 -13.48 9.68
N ASP A 51 -13.92 -14.65 9.79
CA ASP A 51 -14.39 -15.76 10.62
C ASP A 51 -14.04 -15.57 12.10
N LYS A 52 -12.93 -14.90 12.38
CA LYS A 52 -12.43 -14.61 13.73
C LYS A 52 -11.52 -13.39 13.69
N THR A 53 -11.43 -12.66 14.79
CA THR A 53 -10.59 -11.44 14.87
C THR A 53 -9.64 -11.51 16.07
N TYR A 54 -8.43 -10.97 15.89
CA TYR A 54 -7.45 -10.78 16.94
C TYR A 54 -6.81 -9.40 16.82
N GLN A 55 -6.61 -8.73 17.96
CA GLN A 55 -5.81 -7.51 18.00
C GLN A 55 -4.33 -7.85 18.05
N LEU A 56 -3.56 -7.10 17.26
CA LEU A 56 -2.10 -7.08 17.30
C LEU A 56 -1.60 -5.91 18.17
N PRO A 57 -0.43 -6.04 18.77
CA PRO A 57 0.27 -4.89 19.33
C PRO A 57 0.65 -3.93 18.19
N TYR A 58 0.61 -2.62 18.46
CA TYR A 58 1.03 -1.62 17.46
C TYR A 58 2.43 -1.91 16.93
N PRO A 59 2.74 -1.55 15.68
CA PRO A 59 4.07 -1.78 15.11
C PRO A 59 5.22 -1.18 15.93
N THR A 60 4.95 -0.10 16.68
CA THR A 60 5.90 0.53 17.59
C THR A 60 6.27 -0.31 18.84
N ALA A 61 5.47 -1.32 19.17
CA ALA A 61 5.80 -2.26 20.25
C ALA A 61 6.93 -3.24 19.86
N GLY A 62 7.32 -3.27 18.58
CA GLY A 62 8.44 -4.03 18.07
C GLY A 62 8.12 -5.46 17.66
N THR A 63 9.13 -6.11 17.07
CA THR A 63 8.99 -7.45 16.47
C THR A 63 8.70 -8.56 17.49
N ALA A 64 9.25 -8.47 18.70
CA ALA A 64 9.05 -9.50 19.72
C ALA A 64 7.58 -9.61 20.16
N ALA A 65 6.93 -8.46 20.40
CA ALA A 65 5.51 -8.42 20.78
C ALA A 65 4.61 -8.94 19.64
N ALA A 66 4.89 -8.53 18.39
CA ALA A 66 4.16 -9.00 17.22
C ALA A 66 4.31 -10.52 17.02
N LEU A 67 5.53 -11.06 17.16
CA LEU A 67 5.79 -12.50 17.04
C LEU A 67 5.06 -13.31 18.10
N ALA A 68 5.13 -12.90 19.35
CA ALA A 68 4.46 -13.57 20.47
C ALA A 68 2.93 -13.63 20.26
N ARG A 69 2.33 -12.51 19.77
CA ARG A 69 0.89 -12.47 19.48
C ARG A 69 0.52 -13.34 18.29
N LEU A 70 1.34 -13.35 17.23
CA LEU A 70 1.11 -14.22 16.07
C LEU A 70 1.28 -15.70 16.40
N GLN A 71 2.21 -16.05 17.28
CA GLN A 71 2.32 -17.40 17.80
C GLN A 71 1.05 -17.83 18.54
N TYR A 72 0.54 -16.99 19.42
CA TYR A 72 -0.73 -17.21 20.13
C TYR A 72 -1.90 -17.45 19.17
N VAL A 73 -2.01 -16.61 18.13
CA VAL A 73 -3.06 -16.75 17.11
C VAL A 73 -2.86 -18.03 16.30
N ARG A 74 -1.61 -18.35 15.91
CA ARG A 74 -1.28 -19.57 15.17
C ARG A 74 -1.68 -20.85 15.90
N GLU A 75 -1.42 -20.91 17.20
CA GLU A 75 -1.77 -22.06 18.04
C GLU A 75 -3.28 -22.31 18.14
N ARG A 76 -4.10 -21.26 17.98
CA ARG A 76 -5.57 -21.34 18.08
C ARG A 76 -6.27 -21.53 16.74
N GLU A 77 -5.76 -20.88 15.72
CA GLU A 77 -6.46 -20.72 14.43
C GLU A 77 -5.74 -21.41 13.27
N GLU A 78 -4.63 -22.07 13.55
CA GLU A 78 -3.81 -22.79 12.54
C GLU A 78 -3.46 -21.92 11.32
N VAL A 79 -3.20 -20.61 11.55
CA VAL A 79 -2.88 -19.65 10.49
C VAL A 79 -1.68 -20.12 9.69
N ALA A 80 -1.86 -20.39 8.40
CA ALA A 80 -0.80 -20.83 7.49
C ALA A 80 -0.17 -19.70 6.67
N VAL A 81 -0.91 -18.58 6.44
CA VAL A 81 -0.43 -17.44 5.66
C VAL A 81 -0.85 -16.13 6.32
N LEU A 82 0.05 -15.15 6.33
CA LEU A 82 -0.19 -13.77 6.74
C LEU A 82 -0.04 -12.82 5.55
N ILE A 83 -1.05 -11.98 5.30
CA ILE A 83 -1.02 -10.89 4.31
C ILE A 83 -1.17 -9.56 5.05
N PRO A 84 -0.06 -8.85 5.33
CA PRO A 84 -0.09 -7.52 5.91
C PRO A 84 -0.40 -6.46 4.84
N ASN A 85 -1.13 -5.40 5.24
CA ASN A 85 -1.63 -4.38 4.33
C ASN A 85 -1.38 -2.93 4.77
N PHE A 86 -0.59 -2.72 5.82
CA PHE A 86 -0.16 -1.39 6.25
C PHE A 86 1.33 -1.17 6.04
N ASP A 87 1.71 0.00 5.52
CA ASP A 87 3.12 0.36 5.37
C ASP A 87 3.88 0.31 6.70
N ALA A 88 3.26 0.79 7.80
CA ALA A 88 3.88 0.87 9.11
C ALA A 88 4.26 -0.50 9.72
N GLU A 89 3.57 -1.58 9.34
CA GLU A 89 3.83 -2.93 9.87
C GLU A 89 4.82 -3.74 9.03
N LEU A 90 4.99 -3.38 7.74
CA LEU A 90 5.77 -4.19 6.80
C LEU A 90 7.22 -4.38 7.25
N PHE A 91 7.85 -3.36 7.80
CA PHE A 91 9.22 -3.46 8.31
C PHE A 91 9.36 -4.58 9.36
N ASN A 92 8.41 -4.66 10.30
CA ASN A 92 8.41 -5.69 11.32
C ASN A 92 8.17 -7.09 10.72
N PHE A 93 7.18 -7.24 9.84
CA PHE A 93 6.86 -8.55 9.26
C PHE A 93 7.92 -9.04 8.29
N ILE A 94 8.59 -8.16 7.56
CA ILE A 94 9.74 -8.52 6.72
C ILE A 94 10.88 -9.07 7.60
N LYS A 95 11.19 -8.41 8.73
CA LYS A 95 12.19 -8.91 9.70
C LYS A 95 11.78 -10.22 10.36
N LEU A 96 10.49 -10.44 10.50
CA LEU A 96 9.93 -11.66 11.09
C LEU A 96 9.71 -12.79 10.08
N GLU A 97 10.04 -12.63 8.79
CA GLU A 97 9.74 -13.66 7.78
C GLU A 97 10.30 -15.05 8.16
N ALA A 98 11.54 -15.11 8.64
CA ALA A 98 12.15 -16.38 9.05
C ALA A 98 11.52 -16.96 10.35
N PRO A 99 11.34 -16.20 11.45
CA PRO A 99 10.59 -16.64 12.62
C PRO A 99 9.15 -17.10 12.32
N LEU A 100 8.42 -16.34 11.47
CA LEU A 100 7.06 -16.73 11.08
C LEU A 100 7.02 -18.04 10.30
N ARG A 101 7.97 -18.22 9.38
CA ARG A 101 8.11 -19.48 8.64
C ARG A 101 8.40 -20.65 9.58
N ALA A 102 9.22 -20.45 10.62
CA ALA A 102 9.48 -21.49 11.64
C ALA A 102 8.21 -21.85 12.44
N LEU A 103 7.27 -20.91 12.61
CA LEU A 103 5.95 -21.16 13.18
C LEU A 103 4.96 -21.77 12.17
N GLY A 104 5.34 -21.99 10.91
CA GLY A 104 4.46 -22.46 9.86
C GLY A 104 3.54 -21.36 9.29
N ILE A 105 3.89 -20.08 9.47
CA ILE A 105 3.18 -18.94 8.88
C ILE A 105 4.00 -18.41 7.69
N ALA A 106 3.49 -18.60 6.49
CA ALA A 106 4.12 -18.10 5.27
C ALA A 106 3.74 -16.64 4.99
N THR A 107 4.63 -15.91 4.33
CA THR A 107 4.39 -14.56 3.81
C THR A 107 5.01 -14.44 2.42
N PHE A 108 4.58 -13.47 1.63
CA PHE A 108 5.24 -13.13 0.37
C PHE A 108 5.34 -11.61 0.26
N LEU A 109 6.37 -11.06 0.90
CA LEU A 109 6.58 -9.62 1.09
C LEU A 109 7.77 -9.12 0.26
N PRO A 110 7.86 -7.82 -0.03
CA PRO A 110 9.10 -7.24 -0.55
C PRO A 110 10.26 -7.50 0.42
N THR A 111 11.47 -7.45 -0.08
CA THR A 111 12.68 -7.55 0.76
C THR A 111 12.87 -6.26 1.57
N LEU A 112 13.63 -6.32 2.65
CA LEU A 112 13.96 -5.13 3.43
C LEU A 112 14.66 -4.07 2.56
N ALA A 113 15.57 -4.49 1.69
CA ALA A 113 16.26 -3.60 0.76
C ALA A 113 15.29 -2.90 -0.20
N GLN A 114 14.27 -3.60 -0.72
CA GLN A 114 13.24 -3.00 -1.56
C GLN A 114 12.36 -2.01 -0.77
N LEU A 115 12.00 -2.37 0.48
CA LEU A 115 11.23 -1.49 1.35
C LEU A 115 11.98 -0.19 1.65
N GLU A 116 13.25 -0.26 1.96
CA GLU A 116 14.11 0.90 2.27
C GLU A 116 14.40 1.75 1.02
N ALA A 117 14.72 1.11 -0.10
CA ALA A 117 15.07 1.80 -1.34
C ALA A 117 13.91 2.63 -1.91
N ARG A 118 12.65 2.17 -1.78
CA ARG A 118 11.46 2.89 -2.26
C ARG A 118 11.00 4.03 -1.33
N ASP A 119 11.59 4.19 -0.14
CA ASP A 119 11.22 5.27 0.79
C ASP A 119 11.21 6.63 0.06
N LYS A 120 10.25 7.49 0.40
CA LYS A 120 10.09 8.80 -0.26
C LYS A 120 11.38 9.63 -0.24
N LEU A 121 12.20 9.47 0.80
CA LEU A 121 13.50 10.14 0.90
C LEU A 121 14.52 9.64 -0.15
N ASN A 122 14.35 8.40 -0.58
CA ASN A 122 15.27 7.70 -1.49
C ASN A 122 14.75 7.62 -2.94
N LEU A 123 13.53 8.07 -3.21
CA LEU A 123 12.84 7.86 -4.48
C LEU A 123 13.64 8.38 -5.68
N ALA A 124 14.30 9.53 -5.57
CA ALA A 124 15.14 10.09 -6.64
C ALA A 124 16.33 9.17 -6.97
N ALA A 125 17.03 8.69 -5.94
CA ALA A 125 18.15 7.76 -6.10
C ALA A 125 17.67 6.40 -6.64
N PHE A 126 16.52 5.92 -6.17
CA PHE A 126 15.88 4.71 -6.67
C PHE A 126 15.53 4.81 -8.15
N GLY A 127 14.90 5.92 -8.56
CA GLY A 127 14.58 6.18 -9.96
C GLY A 127 15.82 6.16 -10.86
N ALA A 128 16.89 6.86 -10.45
CA ALA A 128 18.15 6.89 -11.17
C ALA A 128 18.80 5.50 -11.29
N ALA A 129 18.82 4.73 -10.20
CA ALA A 129 19.42 3.39 -10.17
C ALA A 129 18.70 2.37 -11.09
N HIS A 130 17.39 2.54 -11.29
CA HIS A 130 16.55 1.60 -12.04
C HIS A 130 16.04 2.13 -13.38
N GLY A 131 16.50 3.33 -13.82
CA GLY A 131 16.05 3.95 -15.06
C GLY A 131 14.55 4.29 -15.08
N LEU A 132 13.99 4.62 -13.91
CA LEU A 132 12.60 5.00 -13.72
C LEU A 132 12.49 6.52 -13.57
N ARG A 133 11.55 7.12 -14.27
CA ARG A 133 11.33 8.56 -14.17
C ARG A 133 10.56 8.88 -12.88
N VAL A 134 11.15 9.74 -12.08
CA VAL A 134 10.60 10.28 -10.83
C VAL A 134 10.84 11.78 -10.81
N PRO A 135 10.05 12.59 -10.07
CA PRO A 135 10.33 14.02 -9.98
C PRO A 135 11.66 14.27 -9.26
N ALA A 136 12.40 15.28 -9.72
CA ALA A 136 13.58 15.75 -9.00
C ALA A 136 13.19 16.16 -7.57
N SER A 137 13.98 15.78 -6.59
CA SER A 137 13.71 16.10 -5.19
C SER A 137 14.99 16.35 -4.39
N GLN A 138 14.86 17.14 -3.33
CA GLN A 138 15.93 17.45 -2.38
C GLN A 138 15.40 17.37 -0.95
N LEU A 139 16.27 17.00 -0.02
CA LEU A 139 15.94 17.00 1.40
C LEU A 139 16.12 18.39 1.99
N LEU A 140 15.12 18.84 2.75
CA LEU A 140 15.08 20.16 3.34
C LEU A 140 15.06 20.04 4.88
N TYR A 141 16.15 20.45 5.52
CA TYR A 141 16.33 20.36 6.97
C TYR A 141 15.97 21.65 7.71
N ALA A 142 15.96 22.80 6.99
CA ALA A 142 15.63 24.10 7.54
C ALA A 142 15.01 25.01 6.47
N ALA A 143 14.17 25.96 6.88
CA ALA A 143 13.55 26.94 5.98
C ALA A 143 14.59 27.77 5.21
N ALA A 144 15.77 28.03 5.81
CA ALA A 144 16.87 28.74 5.16
C ALA A 144 17.35 28.05 3.87
N GLY A 145 17.08 26.77 3.66
CA GLY A 145 17.40 26.04 2.41
C GLY A 145 16.40 26.28 1.26
N LEU A 146 15.23 26.87 1.53
CA LEU A 146 14.17 27.06 0.54
C LEU A 146 14.62 27.85 -0.71
N PRO A 147 15.38 28.95 -0.62
CA PRO A 147 15.83 29.67 -1.81
C PRO A 147 16.68 28.83 -2.76
N ALA A 148 17.63 28.06 -2.24
CA ALA A 148 18.51 27.19 -3.04
C ALA A 148 17.71 26.05 -3.69
N VAL A 149 16.76 25.48 -2.97
CA VAL A 149 15.86 24.44 -3.50
C VAL A 149 14.96 24.99 -4.60
N ALA A 150 14.42 26.19 -4.43
CA ALA A 150 13.57 26.84 -5.43
C ALA A 150 14.36 27.21 -6.69
N GLU A 151 15.63 27.61 -6.55
CA GLU A 151 16.52 27.85 -7.69
C GLU A 151 16.78 26.55 -8.48
N ALA A 152 17.01 25.44 -7.78
CA ALA A 152 17.32 24.15 -8.40
C ALA A 152 16.12 23.45 -9.05
N LEU A 153 14.92 23.51 -8.43
CA LEU A 153 13.74 22.74 -8.84
C LEU A 153 12.68 23.57 -9.56
N GLY A 154 12.75 24.91 -9.49
CA GLY A 154 11.76 25.82 -10.07
C GLY A 154 10.47 25.94 -9.26
N TRP A 155 9.59 26.83 -9.69
CA TRP A 155 8.23 26.99 -9.17
C TRP A 155 7.19 26.46 -10.17
N PRO A 156 6.06 25.90 -9.68
CA PRO A 156 5.74 25.61 -8.29
C PRO A 156 6.55 24.45 -7.72
N LEU A 157 6.63 24.34 -6.37
CA LEU A 157 7.24 23.25 -5.64
C LEU A 157 6.20 22.43 -4.90
N VAL A 158 6.53 21.17 -4.60
CA VAL A 158 5.77 20.34 -3.67
C VAL A 158 6.62 20.10 -2.44
N LEU A 159 6.17 20.56 -1.27
CA LEU A 159 6.75 20.21 0.01
C LEU A 159 5.99 19.05 0.62
N LYS A 160 6.70 17.97 1.00
CA LYS A 160 6.10 16.74 1.54
C LYS A 160 6.69 16.39 2.91
N GLY A 161 5.84 15.95 3.83
CA GLY A 161 6.29 15.20 4.99
C GLY A 161 6.83 13.82 4.59
N ARG A 162 7.65 13.23 5.45
CA ARG A 162 8.19 11.88 5.18
C ARG A 162 7.08 10.83 5.03
N TYR A 163 6.04 10.91 5.85
CA TYR A 163 5.00 9.89 5.89
C TYR A 163 3.73 10.33 5.18
N TYR A 164 3.20 11.48 5.57
CA TYR A 164 1.94 12.01 5.06
C TYR A 164 2.07 13.49 4.75
N ASP A 165 1.01 14.04 4.18
CA ASP A 165 0.82 15.42 3.81
C ASP A 165 1.79 15.96 2.76
N ALA A 166 1.22 16.76 1.88
CA ALA A 166 1.94 17.51 0.87
C ALA A 166 1.29 18.89 0.70
N ALA A 167 2.09 19.85 0.23
CA ALA A 167 1.61 21.17 -0.12
C ALA A 167 2.25 21.60 -1.44
N VAL A 168 1.45 21.96 -2.41
CA VAL A 168 1.92 22.68 -3.61
C VAL A 168 2.05 24.15 -3.25
N VAL A 169 3.23 24.72 -3.47
CA VAL A 169 3.58 26.10 -3.12
C VAL A 169 4.08 26.84 -4.34
N HIS A 170 3.61 28.08 -4.52
CA HIS A 170 3.86 28.89 -5.71
C HIS A 170 4.75 30.12 -5.44
N SER A 171 5.12 30.33 -4.17
CA SER A 171 5.93 31.49 -3.78
C SER A 171 6.77 31.17 -2.54
N PRO A 172 7.84 31.95 -2.29
CA PRO A 172 8.67 31.81 -1.10
C PRO A 172 7.85 31.89 0.21
N ALA A 173 6.91 32.81 0.30
CA ALA A 173 6.08 32.96 1.50
C ALA A 173 5.19 31.74 1.76
N GLN A 174 4.57 31.15 0.72
CA GLN A 174 3.81 29.91 0.84
C GLN A 174 4.71 28.74 1.22
N ALA A 175 5.92 28.67 0.66
CA ALA A 175 6.89 27.62 0.97
C ALA A 175 7.33 27.66 2.43
N GLU A 176 7.58 28.86 2.98
CA GLU A 176 7.95 29.02 4.39
C GLU A 176 6.81 28.60 5.33
N GLN A 177 5.61 29.04 5.05
CA GLN A 177 4.41 28.62 5.82
C GLN A 177 4.22 27.10 5.78
N ALA A 178 4.31 26.49 4.59
CA ALA A 178 4.19 25.04 4.43
C ALA A 178 5.32 24.31 5.15
N PHE A 179 6.56 24.83 5.10
CA PHE A 179 7.70 24.26 5.82
C PHE A 179 7.43 24.24 7.34
N LEU A 180 7.05 25.36 7.92
CA LEU A 180 6.78 25.47 9.36
C LEU A 180 5.64 24.53 9.79
N ARG A 181 4.56 24.45 9.04
CA ARG A 181 3.44 23.57 9.32
C ARG A 181 3.85 22.09 9.24
N LEU A 182 4.46 21.69 8.14
CA LEU A 182 4.83 20.28 7.90
C LEU A 182 5.94 19.83 8.84
N SER A 183 6.97 20.68 9.10
CA SER A 183 8.05 20.33 10.03
C SER A 183 7.58 20.25 11.47
N GLY A 184 6.62 21.09 11.88
CA GLY A 184 5.99 21.01 13.19
C GLY A 184 5.17 19.72 13.40
N GLN A 185 4.60 19.18 12.34
CA GLN A 185 3.78 17.97 12.38
C GLN A 185 4.59 16.67 12.20
N TRP A 186 5.55 16.67 11.29
CA TRP A 186 6.25 15.45 10.83
C TRP A 186 7.75 15.44 11.14
N GLY A 187 8.30 16.54 11.67
CA GLY A 187 9.73 16.72 11.84
C GLY A 187 10.46 17.03 10.55
N VAL A 188 11.78 17.04 10.60
CA VAL A 188 12.68 17.21 9.46
C VAL A 188 13.52 15.93 9.27
N PRO A 189 14.01 15.64 8.04
CA PRO A 189 13.88 16.44 6.83
C PRO A 189 12.48 16.39 6.21
N LEU A 190 12.07 17.49 5.58
CA LEU A 190 11.00 17.49 4.58
C LEU A 190 11.58 17.16 3.20
N ILE A 191 10.70 16.76 2.30
CA ILE A 191 11.05 16.53 0.89
C ILE A 191 10.54 17.72 0.08
N ALA A 192 11.45 18.45 -0.55
CA ALA A 192 11.11 19.42 -1.58
C ALA A 192 11.22 18.74 -2.94
N GLN A 193 10.16 18.76 -3.70
CA GLN A 193 10.02 18.02 -4.96
C GLN A 193 9.56 18.95 -6.07
N GLN A 194 10.11 18.75 -7.26
CA GLN A 194 9.63 19.40 -8.48
C GLN A 194 8.15 19.12 -8.67
N PHE A 195 7.37 20.15 -8.94
CA PHE A 195 5.98 19.97 -9.33
C PHE A 195 5.90 19.43 -10.75
N VAL A 196 5.17 18.37 -10.93
CA VAL A 196 4.86 17.78 -12.24
C VAL A 196 3.36 17.89 -12.47
N ALA A 197 2.96 18.58 -13.52
CA ALA A 197 1.55 18.61 -13.93
C ALA A 197 1.23 17.36 -14.73
N GLY A 198 0.08 16.74 -14.45
CA GLY A 198 -0.33 15.53 -15.16
C GLY A 198 -1.61 14.92 -14.64
N GLN A 199 -2.07 13.88 -15.31
CA GLN A 199 -3.20 13.07 -14.88
C GLN A 199 -2.74 11.96 -13.94
N GLU A 200 -3.36 11.86 -12.78
CA GLU A 200 -3.06 10.79 -11.83
C GLU A 200 -3.55 9.42 -12.33
N ILE A 201 -2.64 8.48 -12.32
CA ILE A 201 -2.87 7.07 -12.68
C ILE A 201 -2.21 6.20 -11.63
N ASN A 202 -2.86 5.08 -11.30
CA ASN A 202 -2.29 4.09 -10.40
C ASN A 202 -2.19 2.75 -11.11
N ILE A 203 -1.18 1.95 -10.76
CA ILE A 203 -1.04 0.57 -11.22
C ILE A 203 -0.96 -0.33 -10.00
N ALA A 204 -1.92 -1.22 -9.81
CA ALA A 204 -1.76 -2.33 -8.89
C ALA A 204 -1.08 -3.49 -9.60
N GLY A 205 -0.06 -4.08 -8.99
CA GLY A 205 0.69 -5.16 -9.60
C GLY A 205 1.20 -6.20 -8.61
N LEU A 206 1.74 -7.29 -9.17
CA LEU A 206 2.33 -8.40 -8.43
C LEU A 206 3.59 -8.88 -9.13
N GLY A 207 4.72 -8.82 -8.43
CA GLY A 207 6.01 -9.32 -8.88
C GLY A 207 6.39 -10.63 -8.17
N ASP A 208 7.09 -11.51 -8.90
CA ASP A 208 7.51 -12.84 -8.41
C ASP A 208 8.79 -12.82 -7.56
N GLY A 209 9.44 -11.67 -7.41
CA GLY A 209 10.73 -11.53 -6.71
C GLY A 209 11.95 -11.95 -7.55
N ARG A 210 11.76 -12.33 -8.81
CA ARG A 210 12.82 -12.76 -9.74
C ARG A 210 12.90 -11.89 -11.00
N GLY A 211 11.96 -10.95 -11.14
CA GLY A 211 11.87 -10.01 -12.25
C GLY A 211 10.72 -10.28 -13.21
N GLN A 212 9.86 -11.24 -12.92
CA GLN A 212 8.67 -11.48 -13.71
C GLN A 212 7.48 -10.72 -13.11
N LEU A 213 6.84 -9.89 -13.93
CA LEU A 213 5.54 -9.30 -13.62
C LEU A 213 4.45 -10.36 -13.82
N LEU A 214 3.74 -10.71 -12.75
CA LEU A 214 2.67 -11.72 -12.80
C LEU A 214 1.31 -11.10 -13.12
N SER A 215 1.08 -9.88 -12.67
CA SER A 215 -0.16 -9.14 -12.86
C SER A 215 0.09 -7.64 -12.81
N ALA A 216 -0.61 -6.88 -13.63
CA ALA A 216 -0.71 -5.43 -13.53
C ALA A 216 -2.06 -4.95 -14.07
N VAL A 217 -2.73 -4.10 -13.30
CA VAL A 217 -4.00 -3.46 -13.67
C VAL A 217 -3.87 -1.96 -13.47
N PRO A 218 -3.76 -1.17 -14.55
CA PRO A 218 -3.81 0.28 -14.49
C PRO A 218 -5.22 0.79 -14.18
N MET A 219 -5.30 1.84 -13.37
CA MET A 219 -6.53 2.49 -12.99
C MET A 219 -6.36 4.01 -12.98
N ARG A 220 -7.34 4.73 -13.50
CA ARG A 220 -7.46 6.19 -13.38
C ARG A 220 -8.43 6.53 -12.26
N LYS A 221 -8.02 7.42 -11.35
CA LYS A 221 -8.91 8.00 -10.35
C LYS A 221 -9.96 8.87 -11.05
N LEU A 222 -11.24 8.65 -10.78
CA LEU A 222 -12.35 9.47 -11.27
C LEU A 222 -12.78 10.53 -10.24
N THR A 223 -12.72 10.16 -8.97
CA THR A 223 -13.02 11.01 -7.82
C THR A 223 -12.08 10.63 -6.69
N ILE A 224 -11.65 11.62 -5.92
CA ILE A 224 -10.74 11.47 -4.78
C ILE A 224 -11.35 12.05 -3.51
N THR A 225 -10.88 11.60 -2.34
CA THR A 225 -11.13 12.22 -1.04
C THR A 225 -10.28 13.49 -0.90
N ASP A 226 -10.56 14.31 0.12
CA ASP A 226 -9.77 15.51 0.45
C ASP A 226 -8.28 15.18 0.70
N LYS A 227 -7.97 13.93 1.05
CA LYS A 227 -6.60 13.43 1.22
C LYS A 227 -6.01 12.75 -0.02
N GLY A 228 -6.66 12.91 -1.19
CA GLY A 228 -6.18 12.38 -2.48
C GLY A 228 -6.37 10.87 -2.69
N LYS A 229 -7.07 10.17 -1.79
CA LYS A 229 -7.33 8.73 -1.96
C LYS A 229 -8.44 8.49 -2.98
N ALA A 230 -8.30 7.47 -3.82
CA ALA A 230 -9.30 7.13 -4.82
C ALA A 230 -10.65 6.77 -4.17
N TRP A 231 -11.71 7.51 -4.52
CA TRP A 231 -13.09 7.22 -4.14
C TRP A 231 -13.88 6.53 -5.26
N ALA A 232 -13.54 6.83 -6.49
CA ALA A 232 -13.97 6.08 -7.67
C ALA A 232 -12.81 5.96 -8.65
N GLY A 233 -12.77 4.85 -9.39
CA GLY A 233 -11.73 4.61 -10.39
C GLY A 233 -12.19 3.65 -11.48
N ILE A 234 -11.49 3.67 -12.61
CA ILE A 234 -11.78 2.89 -13.81
C ILE A 234 -10.50 2.27 -14.36
N THR A 235 -10.56 0.99 -14.75
CA THR A 235 -9.44 0.31 -15.42
C THR A 235 -9.22 0.87 -16.82
N LEU A 236 -7.96 1.03 -17.20
CA LEU A 236 -7.54 1.59 -18.50
C LEU A 236 -6.90 0.52 -19.38
N GLU A 237 -7.09 0.63 -20.69
CA GLU A 237 -6.27 -0.05 -21.67
C GLU A 237 -5.07 0.84 -22.02
N ASP A 238 -3.87 0.43 -21.62
CA ASP A 238 -2.69 1.26 -21.79
C ASP A 238 -1.40 0.43 -21.75
N GLU A 239 -0.83 0.20 -22.92
CA GLU A 239 0.39 -0.61 -23.04
C GLU A 239 1.63 0.09 -22.47
N ALA A 240 1.68 1.43 -22.48
CA ALA A 240 2.81 2.16 -21.89
C ALA A 240 2.85 1.98 -20.35
N LEU A 241 1.68 1.95 -19.70
CA LEU A 241 1.58 1.67 -18.26
C LEU A 241 1.99 0.23 -17.92
N LEU A 242 1.56 -0.73 -18.75
CA LEU A 242 1.95 -2.14 -18.58
C LEU A 242 3.45 -2.34 -18.82
N ALA A 243 4.01 -1.67 -19.83
CA ALA A 243 5.45 -1.67 -20.09
C ALA A 243 6.25 -1.05 -18.93
N LEU A 244 5.75 0.04 -18.31
CA LEU A 244 6.36 0.63 -17.11
C LEU A 244 6.34 -0.37 -15.94
N ALA A 245 5.21 -1.04 -15.67
CA ALA A 245 5.11 -2.04 -14.62
C ALA A 245 6.08 -3.22 -14.85
N ARG A 246 6.21 -3.69 -16.08
CA ARG A 246 7.21 -4.74 -16.45
C ARG A 246 8.64 -4.27 -16.16
N ARG A 247 9.03 -3.09 -16.64
CA ARG A 247 10.36 -2.52 -16.39
C ARG A 247 10.62 -2.35 -14.89
N PHE A 248 9.63 -1.86 -14.14
CA PHE A 248 9.76 -1.72 -12.69
C PHE A 248 10.08 -3.07 -12.02
N VAL A 249 9.28 -4.11 -12.30
CA VAL A 249 9.48 -5.44 -11.69
C VAL A 249 10.77 -6.08 -12.17
N GLU A 250 11.11 -5.97 -13.46
CA GLU A 250 12.35 -6.51 -14.03
C GLU A 250 13.59 -5.86 -13.43
N ALA A 251 13.62 -4.52 -13.36
CA ALA A 251 14.78 -3.78 -12.86
C ALA A 251 14.98 -3.95 -11.35
N THR A 252 13.89 -4.01 -10.58
CA THR A 252 13.94 -4.07 -9.11
C THR A 252 13.88 -5.48 -8.55
N LYS A 253 13.53 -6.48 -9.38
CA LYS A 253 13.21 -7.84 -8.93
C LYS A 253 12.13 -7.83 -7.84
N TRP A 254 11.13 -6.96 -8.01
CA TRP A 254 10.13 -6.71 -6.99
C TRP A 254 9.42 -7.98 -6.56
N ARG A 255 9.29 -8.16 -5.24
CA ARG A 255 8.63 -9.31 -4.63
C ARG A 255 7.34 -8.88 -3.94
N GLY A 256 6.23 -9.54 -4.29
CA GLY A 256 4.92 -9.29 -3.68
C GLY A 256 4.08 -8.24 -4.41
N GLY A 257 2.97 -7.86 -3.76
CA GLY A 257 2.07 -6.84 -4.26
C GLY A 257 2.70 -5.45 -4.20
N PHE A 258 2.28 -4.59 -5.13
CA PHE A 258 2.69 -3.20 -5.14
C PHE A 258 1.61 -2.29 -5.75
N GLU A 259 1.72 -1.00 -5.46
CA GLU A 259 1.03 0.05 -6.20
C GLU A 259 2.04 1.08 -6.65
N LEU A 260 2.03 1.43 -7.94
CA LEU A 260 2.70 2.61 -8.46
C LEU A 260 1.68 3.74 -8.57
N GLU A 261 1.93 4.85 -7.88
CA GLU A 261 1.22 6.11 -8.09
C GLU A 261 2.02 6.98 -9.04
N LEU A 262 1.43 7.41 -10.13
CA LEU A 262 2.14 8.14 -11.16
C LEU A 262 1.29 9.22 -11.82
N LEU A 263 1.97 10.13 -12.50
CA LEU A 263 1.39 11.13 -13.38
C LEU A 263 1.71 10.80 -14.83
N ARG A 264 0.73 11.02 -15.70
CA ARG A 264 0.95 11.16 -17.12
C ARG A 264 0.95 12.63 -17.48
N THR A 265 2.07 13.15 -17.95
CA THR A 265 2.20 14.55 -18.38
C THR A 265 1.50 14.81 -19.71
N ALA A 266 1.39 16.10 -20.09
CA ALA A 266 0.87 16.49 -21.39
C ALA A 266 1.70 15.97 -22.58
N ASP A 267 3.00 15.72 -22.34
CA ASP A 267 3.93 15.14 -23.33
C ASP A 267 3.95 13.61 -23.30
N ASP A 268 2.94 13.00 -22.69
CA ASP A 268 2.76 11.54 -22.55
C ASP A 268 3.86 10.82 -21.74
N GLU A 269 4.62 11.55 -20.91
CA GLU A 269 5.62 10.97 -20.04
C GLU A 269 4.99 10.40 -18.76
N LEU A 270 5.48 9.23 -18.34
CA LEU A 270 5.05 8.57 -17.10
C LEU A 270 6.06 8.85 -15.98
N VAL A 271 5.60 9.52 -14.93
CA VAL A 271 6.45 9.96 -13.79
C VAL A 271 5.92 9.34 -12.51
N ILE A 272 6.71 8.47 -11.88
CA ILE A 272 6.34 7.77 -10.64
C ILE A 272 6.48 8.74 -9.46
N LEU A 273 5.40 8.94 -8.72
CA LEU A 273 5.34 9.80 -7.53
C LEU A 273 5.59 9.03 -6.23
N GLU A 274 5.13 7.76 -6.18
CA GLU A 274 5.19 6.92 -4.99
C GLU A 274 5.11 5.44 -5.36
N ILE A 275 5.79 4.61 -4.57
CA ILE A 275 5.74 3.15 -4.66
C ILE A 275 5.23 2.63 -3.32
N ASN A 276 4.02 2.08 -3.31
CA ASN A 276 3.44 1.43 -2.15
C ASN A 276 3.80 -0.06 -2.17
N PRO A 277 4.48 -0.60 -1.13
CA PRO A 277 5.00 -1.97 -1.11
C PRO A 277 3.95 -3.00 -0.66
N ARG A 278 2.71 -2.78 -0.98
CA ARG A 278 1.53 -3.56 -0.60
C ARG A 278 0.42 -3.36 -1.62
N PHE A 279 -0.63 -4.14 -1.51
CA PHE A 279 -1.84 -3.90 -2.30
C PHE A 279 -2.52 -2.56 -1.95
N PRO A 280 -3.08 -1.87 -2.95
CA PRO A 280 -3.89 -0.68 -2.70
C PRO A 280 -5.28 -1.03 -2.12
N ALA A 281 -5.92 -0.05 -1.50
CA ALA A 281 -7.28 -0.18 -0.98
C ALA A 281 -8.34 -0.46 -2.06
N TRP A 282 -8.00 -0.30 -3.32
CA TRP A 282 -8.86 -0.61 -4.48
C TRP A 282 -8.51 -1.94 -5.16
N VAL A 283 -7.65 -2.78 -4.57
CA VAL A 283 -7.18 -4.03 -5.17
C VAL A 283 -8.29 -5.00 -5.57
N TYR A 284 -9.46 -4.92 -4.94
CA TYR A 284 -10.62 -5.73 -5.33
C TYR A 284 -11.06 -5.46 -6.77
N LEU A 285 -10.82 -4.25 -7.31
CA LEU A 285 -11.05 -3.94 -8.71
C LEU A 285 -10.24 -4.86 -9.64
N THR A 286 -9.04 -5.27 -9.24
CA THR A 286 -8.21 -6.16 -10.06
C THR A 286 -8.83 -7.55 -10.18
N ALA A 287 -9.42 -8.09 -9.10
CA ALA A 287 -10.17 -9.34 -9.10
C ALA A 287 -11.42 -9.21 -9.98
N ALA A 288 -12.20 -8.13 -9.80
CA ALA A 288 -13.38 -7.85 -10.62
C ALA A 288 -13.06 -7.65 -12.11
N ALA A 289 -11.84 -7.24 -12.43
CA ALA A 289 -11.35 -7.11 -13.81
C ALA A 289 -10.74 -8.42 -14.36
N GLY A 290 -10.72 -9.51 -13.59
CA GLY A 290 -10.24 -10.82 -14.01
C GLY A 290 -8.80 -11.16 -13.60
N GLN A 291 -8.12 -10.28 -12.86
CA GLN A 291 -6.79 -10.53 -12.31
C GLN A 291 -6.84 -10.53 -10.77
N ASN A 292 -7.17 -11.66 -10.16
CA ASN A 292 -7.24 -11.78 -8.70
C ASN A 292 -5.84 -11.80 -8.07
N GLN A 293 -5.26 -10.61 -7.90
CA GLN A 293 -3.91 -10.43 -7.34
C GLN A 293 -3.78 -10.96 -5.91
N PRO A 294 -4.74 -10.77 -4.98
CA PRO A 294 -4.68 -11.37 -3.65
C PRO A 294 -4.63 -12.90 -3.66
N ALA A 295 -5.41 -13.57 -4.51
CA ALA A 295 -5.38 -15.03 -4.64
C ALA A 295 -4.03 -15.51 -5.22
N ALA A 296 -3.47 -14.78 -6.19
CA ALA A 296 -2.14 -15.07 -6.72
C ALA A 296 -1.04 -14.88 -5.67
N LEU A 297 -1.11 -13.83 -4.83
CA LEU A 297 -0.18 -13.65 -3.71
C LEU A 297 -0.27 -14.81 -2.70
N LEU A 298 -1.48 -15.26 -2.39
CA LEU A 298 -1.69 -16.42 -1.51
C LEU A 298 -1.02 -17.68 -2.08
N ARG A 299 -1.17 -17.94 -3.39
CA ARG A 299 -0.47 -19.05 -4.06
C ARG A 299 1.05 -18.93 -3.94
N LEU A 300 1.61 -17.73 -4.17
CA LEU A 300 3.06 -17.48 -4.01
C LEU A 300 3.53 -17.74 -2.57
N ALA A 301 2.78 -17.27 -1.58
CA ALA A 301 3.11 -17.50 -0.17
C ALA A 301 3.12 -18.99 0.18
N LEU A 302 2.22 -19.78 -0.41
CA LEU A 302 2.14 -21.24 -0.26
C LEU A 302 3.15 -22.01 -1.13
N GLY A 303 3.97 -21.33 -1.92
CA GLY A 303 4.92 -21.96 -2.85
C GLY A 303 4.25 -22.63 -4.05
N LEU A 304 3.01 -22.29 -4.35
CA LEU A 304 2.26 -22.83 -5.49
C LEU A 304 2.59 -22.03 -6.76
N PRO A 305 2.55 -22.67 -7.95
CA PRO A 305 2.81 -21.97 -9.20
C PRO A 305 1.74 -20.91 -9.49
N VAL A 306 2.19 -19.76 -9.98
CA VAL A 306 1.34 -18.67 -10.44
C VAL A 306 1.74 -18.31 -11.86
N PRO A 307 0.91 -18.60 -12.88
CA PRO A 307 1.19 -18.14 -14.23
C PRO A 307 1.00 -16.62 -14.32
N ALA A 308 1.74 -15.98 -15.23
CA ALA A 308 1.52 -14.58 -15.53
C ALA A 308 0.10 -14.39 -16.08
N MET A 309 -0.61 -13.42 -15.57
CA MET A 309 -1.98 -13.12 -15.98
C MET A 309 -1.95 -12.23 -17.23
N ALA A 310 -2.57 -12.69 -18.29
CA ALA A 310 -2.70 -11.95 -19.53
C ALA A 310 -4.12 -11.36 -19.63
N GLY A 311 -4.18 -10.06 -19.88
CA GLY A 311 -5.44 -9.35 -20.08
C GLY A 311 -6.25 -9.13 -18.80
N TYR A 312 -7.09 -8.14 -18.85
CA TYR A 312 -8.07 -7.78 -17.80
C TYR A 312 -9.22 -7.01 -18.47
N ALA A 313 -10.37 -6.93 -17.80
CA ALA A 313 -11.49 -6.15 -18.30
C ALA A 313 -11.20 -4.65 -18.20
N VAL A 314 -11.16 -3.98 -19.36
CA VAL A 314 -11.05 -2.52 -19.49
C VAL A 314 -12.40 -1.86 -19.26
N GLY A 315 -12.40 -0.65 -18.68
CA GLY A 315 -13.63 0.08 -18.37
C GLY A 315 -14.38 -0.45 -17.14
N LYS A 316 -13.80 -1.41 -16.41
CA LYS A 316 -14.35 -1.84 -15.13
C LYS A 316 -14.17 -0.74 -14.09
N MET A 317 -15.22 -0.41 -13.36
CA MET A 317 -15.22 0.67 -12.39
C MET A 317 -15.46 0.18 -10.98
N PHE A 318 -14.88 0.88 -10.01
CA PHE A 318 -15.38 0.88 -8.65
C PHE A 318 -15.86 2.29 -8.27
N VAL A 319 -16.89 2.32 -7.45
CA VAL A 319 -17.36 3.53 -6.78
C VAL A 319 -17.50 3.17 -5.31
N ARG A 320 -16.86 3.91 -4.41
CA ARG A 320 -16.96 3.66 -2.98
C ARG A 320 -18.29 4.13 -2.45
N TYR A 321 -18.72 3.44 -1.45
CA TYR A 321 -19.93 3.68 -0.73
C TYR A 321 -19.63 3.51 0.76
N ALA A 322 -20.19 4.36 1.60
CA ALA A 322 -20.07 4.26 3.04
C ALA A 322 -21.42 3.79 3.63
N TRP A 323 -21.34 2.82 4.53
CA TRP A 323 -22.49 2.39 5.33
C TRP A 323 -22.04 2.11 6.75
N ASP A 324 -22.99 2.11 7.68
CA ASP A 324 -22.73 1.77 9.06
C ASP A 324 -22.64 0.24 9.22
N VAL A 325 -21.58 -0.23 9.87
CA VAL A 325 -21.50 -1.61 10.34
C VAL A 325 -22.09 -1.66 11.75
N ILE A 326 -23.19 -2.36 11.92
CA ILE A 326 -23.83 -2.49 13.22
C ILE A 326 -23.19 -3.67 13.96
N ALA A 327 -22.74 -3.42 15.18
CA ALA A 327 -22.14 -4.41 16.06
C ALA A 327 -22.70 -4.28 17.48
N ASP A 328 -22.67 -5.38 18.22
CA ASP A 328 -23.10 -5.37 19.61
C ASP A 328 -22.03 -4.80 20.53
N HIS A 329 -22.45 -4.06 21.56
CA HIS A 329 -21.54 -3.50 22.54
C HIS A 329 -20.72 -4.58 23.27
N THR A 330 -21.27 -5.78 23.44
CA THR A 330 -20.57 -6.95 24.01
C THR A 330 -19.40 -7.39 23.12
N ASP A 331 -19.55 -7.36 21.80
CA ASP A 331 -18.48 -7.67 20.84
C ASP A 331 -17.35 -6.65 20.97
N PHE A 332 -17.70 -5.36 21.02
CA PHE A 332 -16.72 -4.31 21.23
C PHE A 332 -15.98 -4.46 22.57
N GLN A 333 -16.70 -4.75 23.68
CA GLN A 333 -16.08 -4.98 24.97
C GLN A 333 -15.14 -6.19 24.94
N GLN A 334 -15.52 -7.25 24.27
CA GLN A 334 -14.68 -8.45 24.12
C GLN A 334 -13.38 -8.14 23.40
N VAL A 335 -13.44 -7.44 22.24
CA VAL A 335 -12.23 -7.02 21.54
C VAL A 335 -11.38 -6.09 22.37
N ALA A 336 -11.98 -5.08 23.01
CA ALA A 336 -11.24 -4.08 23.77
C ALA A 336 -10.56 -4.67 25.04
N ALA A 337 -11.18 -5.66 25.67
CA ALA A 337 -10.67 -6.26 26.89
C ALA A 337 -9.75 -7.47 26.66
N LEU A 338 -10.10 -8.33 25.69
CA LEU A 338 -9.41 -9.61 25.45
C LEU A 338 -8.56 -9.59 24.16
N GLY A 339 -8.78 -8.60 23.28
CA GLY A 339 -8.08 -8.50 22.02
C GLY A 339 -8.50 -9.58 21.02
N GLU A 340 -9.70 -10.13 21.14
CA GLU A 340 -10.21 -11.16 20.23
C GLU A 340 -11.74 -11.18 20.16
N LEU A 341 -12.26 -11.59 18.98
CA LEU A 341 -13.70 -11.66 18.72
C LEU A 341 -14.02 -12.86 17.82
#